data_e5d77c00673f4db63926f361bc0cc8b8
#
_entry.id   e5d77c00673f4db63926f361bc0cc8b8
#
_cell.length_a   1.000
_cell.length_b   1.000
_cell.length_c   1.000
_cell.angle_alpha   90.00
_cell.angle_beta   90.00
_cell.angle_gamma   90.00
#
_symmetry.space_group_name_H-M   'P 1'
#
loop_
_entity.id
_entity.type
_entity.pdbx_description
1 polymer ?
#
loop_
_entity_poly.entity_id
_entity_poly.type
_entity_poly.pdbx_seq_one_letter_code
_entity_poly.pdbx_strand_id
1 'polypeptide(L)'
;AVLRARPDLIVIAGGTDGGASRSIQKLLEPIGLASFTMPDDKRPAVLYAGNEKIEEEIKTLIGSLATSLHFSPNVRPSLDTEDLEPAQRELARMTINIRKRQIRGVDLLDSWSGGHLLPTAYATGRMVRFLAKVYSSKKGILSVDLGASAAIISAGFSDKSTLNVYPQFGLGENLTGLLNYTKLED
;
A
#
# COMPACT_ATOMS: atom_id res chain seq x y z
N ALA A 1 -8.94 -8.06 16.21
CA ALA A 1 -7.72 -7.83 15.41
C ALA A 1 -7.43 -6.34 15.32
N VAL A 2 -8.33 -5.45 14.81
CA VAL A 2 -8.10 -4.00 14.59
C VAL A 2 -7.70 -3.29 15.87
N LEU A 3 -8.44 -3.43 16.97
CA LEU A 3 -8.13 -2.80 18.27
C LEU A 3 -6.76 -3.21 18.84
N ARG A 4 -6.32 -4.44 18.56
CA ARG A 4 -5.00 -4.92 18.99
C ARG A 4 -3.87 -4.38 18.11
N ALA A 5 -4.11 -4.36 16.79
CA ALA A 5 -3.10 -3.90 15.82
C ALA A 5 -2.94 -2.38 15.82
N ARG A 6 -4.00 -1.62 16.12
CA ARG A 6 -4.05 -0.15 16.05
C ARG A 6 -3.40 0.39 14.78
N PRO A 7 -3.87 -0.03 13.60
CA PRO A 7 -3.24 0.36 12.35
C PRO A 7 -3.44 1.87 12.09
N ASP A 8 -2.44 2.53 11.54
CA ASP A 8 -2.55 3.91 11.07
C ASP A 8 -3.35 4.00 9.77
N LEU A 9 -3.38 2.91 9.00
CA LEU A 9 -4.03 2.82 7.69
C LEU A 9 -4.67 1.44 7.52
N ILE A 10 -5.89 1.44 7.00
CA ILE A 10 -6.62 0.23 6.57
C ILE A 10 -6.88 0.34 5.07
N VAL A 11 -6.49 -0.69 4.33
CA VAL A 11 -6.85 -0.84 2.92
C VAL A 11 -7.98 -1.85 2.82
N ILE A 12 -9.06 -1.46 2.16
CA ILE A 12 -10.23 -2.29 1.93
C ILE A 12 -10.37 -2.49 0.43
N ALA A 13 -10.22 -3.73 0.00
CA ALA A 13 -10.40 -4.13 -1.38
C ALA A 13 -11.29 -5.39 -1.42
N GLY A 14 -11.98 -5.58 -2.52
CA GLY A 14 -12.75 -6.79 -2.76
C GLY A 14 -14.04 -6.56 -3.52
N GLY A 15 -14.52 -7.66 -4.09
CA GLY A 15 -15.62 -7.66 -5.05
C GLY A 15 -15.22 -7.08 -6.40
N THR A 16 -15.78 -7.62 -7.46
CA THR A 16 -15.77 -6.99 -8.79
C THR A 16 -16.81 -5.88 -8.83
N ASP A 17 -16.74 -4.99 -9.82
CA ASP A 17 -17.73 -3.92 -9.96
C ASP A 17 -19.11 -4.49 -10.24
N GLY A 18 -20.07 -4.11 -9.39
CA GLY A 18 -21.41 -4.68 -9.41
C GLY A 18 -21.52 -6.10 -8.80
N GLY A 19 -20.43 -6.63 -8.24
CA GLY A 19 -20.39 -7.92 -7.55
C GLY A 19 -20.81 -7.85 -6.07
N ALA A 20 -20.18 -8.70 -5.24
CA ALA A 20 -20.58 -8.92 -3.85
C ALA A 20 -20.46 -7.65 -2.98
N SER A 21 -21.58 -7.04 -2.62
CA SER A 21 -21.66 -5.89 -1.70
C SER A 21 -21.78 -6.31 -0.24
N ARG A 22 -22.64 -7.31 0.05
CA ARG A 22 -22.94 -7.75 1.43
C ARG A 22 -21.71 -8.23 2.20
N SER A 23 -20.78 -8.90 1.55
CA SER A 23 -19.56 -9.41 2.20
C SER A 23 -18.66 -8.27 2.65
N ILE A 24 -18.57 -7.20 1.86
CA ILE A 24 -17.80 -6.01 2.17
C ILE A 24 -18.44 -5.27 3.36
N GLN A 25 -19.75 -5.07 3.32
CA GLN A 25 -20.49 -4.43 4.43
C GLN A 25 -20.25 -5.15 5.78
N LYS A 26 -20.36 -6.49 5.80
CA LYS A 26 -20.06 -7.29 6.98
C LYS A 26 -18.62 -7.17 7.48
N LEU A 27 -17.66 -6.93 6.58
CA LEU A 27 -16.27 -6.68 6.94
C LEU A 27 -16.09 -5.27 7.54
N LEU A 28 -16.87 -4.30 7.10
CA LEU A 28 -16.80 -2.92 7.58
C LEU A 28 -17.35 -2.74 8.98
N GLU A 29 -18.37 -3.51 9.38
CA GLU A 29 -18.97 -3.43 10.71
C GLU A 29 -17.93 -3.55 11.84
N PRO A 30 -17.06 -4.58 11.90
CA PRO A 30 -16.05 -4.66 12.95
C PRO A 30 -14.97 -3.58 12.86
N ILE A 31 -14.68 -3.06 11.65
CA ILE A 31 -13.76 -1.94 11.47
C ILE A 31 -14.38 -0.67 12.04
N GLY A 32 -15.63 -0.38 11.68
CA GLY A 32 -16.37 0.76 12.19
C GLY A 32 -16.53 0.73 13.71
N LEU A 33 -16.89 -0.41 14.28
CA LEU A 33 -17.01 -0.58 15.72
C LEU A 33 -15.67 -0.36 16.45
N ALA A 34 -14.58 -0.90 15.91
CA ALA A 34 -13.26 -0.68 16.46
C ALA A 34 -12.85 0.80 16.40
N SER A 35 -13.08 1.47 15.27
CA SER A 35 -12.78 2.89 15.10
C SER A 35 -13.63 3.78 16.00
N PHE A 36 -14.90 3.44 16.20
CA PHE A 36 -15.80 4.18 17.12
C PHE A 36 -15.28 4.20 18.55
N THR A 37 -14.62 3.15 19.01
CA THR A 37 -14.03 3.07 20.36
C THR A 37 -12.68 3.81 20.49
N MET A 38 -12.14 4.32 19.39
CA MET A 38 -10.87 5.07 19.38
C MET A 38 -11.13 6.59 19.45
N PRO A 39 -10.24 7.36 20.09
CA PRO A 39 -10.22 8.81 19.95
C PRO A 39 -10.08 9.20 18.46
N ASP A 40 -10.68 10.32 18.07
CA ASP A 40 -10.75 10.76 16.67
C ASP A 40 -9.36 10.89 16.02
N ASP A 41 -8.37 11.38 16.77
CA ASP A 41 -6.99 11.53 16.34
C ASP A 41 -6.21 10.20 16.22
N LYS A 42 -6.78 9.12 16.75
CA LYS A 42 -6.21 7.76 16.73
C LYS A 42 -6.94 6.80 15.78
N ARG A 43 -7.98 7.26 15.12
CA ARG A 43 -8.68 6.48 14.11
C ARG A 43 -7.77 6.23 12.91
N PRO A 44 -7.86 5.06 12.25
CA PRO A 44 -7.09 4.80 11.04
C PRO A 44 -7.54 5.70 9.88
N ALA A 45 -6.63 6.02 8.98
CA ALA A 45 -6.99 6.41 7.63
C ALA A 45 -7.50 5.19 6.88
N VAL A 46 -8.43 5.35 5.95
CA VAL A 46 -8.99 4.24 5.16
C VAL A 46 -8.84 4.52 3.68
N LEU A 47 -8.30 3.56 2.96
CA LEU A 47 -8.32 3.51 1.50
C LEU A 47 -9.29 2.42 1.06
N TYR A 48 -10.30 2.80 0.32
CA TYR A 48 -11.20 1.87 -0.34
C TYR A 48 -10.84 1.75 -1.83
N ALA A 49 -10.61 0.53 -2.28
CA ALA A 49 -10.23 0.18 -3.66
C ALA A 49 -10.97 -1.09 -4.13
N GLY A 50 -12.26 -1.16 -3.84
CA GLY A 50 -13.15 -2.27 -4.20
C GLY A 50 -14.27 -1.83 -5.14
N ASN A 51 -15.38 -2.57 -5.10
CA ASN A 51 -16.55 -2.33 -5.94
C ASN A 51 -17.02 -0.86 -5.91
N GLU A 52 -16.89 -0.15 -7.02
CA GLU A 52 -17.22 1.27 -7.13
C GLU A 52 -18.71 1.56 -6.83
N LYS A 53 -19.59 0.61 -7.10
CA LYS A 53 -21.05 0.80 -6.93
C LYS A 53 -21.51 0.98 -5.48
N ILE A 54 -20.64 0.67 -4.50
CA ILE A 54 -20.98 0.80 -3.08
C ILE A 54 -20.17 1.89 -2.37
N GLU A 55 -19.47 2.76 -3.08
CA GLU A 55 -18.67 3.84 -2.49
C GLU A 55 -19.48 4.76 -1.58
N GLU A 56 -20.69 5.15 -1.98
CA GLU A 56 -21.56 6.00 -1.14
C GLU A 56 -22.02 5.28 0.14
N GLU A 57 -22.23 3.97 0.07
CA GLU A 57 -22.52 3.19 1.27
C GLU A 57 -21.31 3.12 2.20
N ILE A 58 -20.11 2.91 1.64
CA ILE A 58 -18.85 2.93 2.40
C ILE A 58 -18.65 4.26 3.10
N LYS A 59 -18.87 5.36 2.37
CA LYS A 59 -18.76 6.71 2.90
C LYS A 59 -19.73 6.95 4.06
N THR A 60 -20.94 6.46 3.96
CA THR A 60 -21.95 6.54 5.01
C THR A 60 -21.56 5.72 6.24
N LEU A 61 -21.06 4.49 6.04
CA LEU A 61 -20.76 3.56 7.13
C LEU A 61 -19.51 3.92 7.93
N ILE A 62 -18.45 4.37 7.27
CA ILE A 62 -17.14 4.59 7.92
C ILE A 62 -16.55 5.98 7.75
N GLY A 63 -17.18 6.86 6.99
CA GLY A 63 -16.62 8.19 6.71
C GLY A 63 -16.33 9.01 7.96
N SER A 64 -17.23 8.98 8.96
CA SER A 64 -17.05 9.66 10.26
C SER A 64 -16.20 8.87 11.25
N LEU A 65 -15.87 7.62 10.96
CA LEU A 65 -15.12 6.70 11.82
C LEU A 65 -13.67 6.52 11.38
N ALA A 66 -13.25 7.24 10.35
CA ALA A 66 -11.87 7.28 9.85
C ALA A 66 -11.28 8.67 10.03
N THR A 67 -9.97 8.77 10.24
CA THR A 67 -9.27 10.08 10.22
C THR A 67 -9.35 10.72 8.84
N SER A 68 -9.29 9.90 7.79
CA SER A 68 -9.56 10.27 6.41
C SER A 68 -10.02 9.05 5.62
N LEU A 69 -10.93 9.23 4.70
CA LEU A 69 -11.42 8.20 3.79
C LEU A 69 -11.09 8.59 2.36
N HIS A 70 -10.39 7.71 1.67
CA HIS A 70 -9.95 7.88 0.30
C HIS A 70 -10.49 6.75 -0.57
N PHE A 71 -10.76 7.06 -1.82
CA PHE A 71 -11.23 6.11 -2.81
C PHE A 71 -10.21 5.99 -3.94
N SER A 72 -10.10 4.80 -4.47
CA SER A 72 -9.32 4.47 -5.67
C SER A 72 -10.15 3.54 -6.54
N PRO A 73 -10.00 3.58 -7.87
CA PRO A 73 -10.57 2.56 -8.74
C PRO A 73 -10.34 1.16 -8.20
N ASN A 74 -11.31 0.28 -8.45
CA ASN A 74 -11.26 -1.10 -7.97
C ASN A 74 -10.00 -1.82 -8.46
N VAL A 75 -9.26 -2.42 -7.55
CA VAL A 75 -8.06 -3.22 -7.89
C VAL A 75 -8.39 -4.45 -8.73
N ARG A 76 -9.66 -4.87 -8.73
CA ARG A 76 -10.15 -6.01 -9.51
C ARG A 76 -11.55 -5.73 -10.07
N PRO A 77 -11.67 -4.82 -11.07
CA PRO A 77 -12.96 -4.40 -11.60
C PRO A 77 -13.74 -5.54 -12.26
N SER A 78 -13.03 -6.56 -12.79
CA SER A 78 -13.62 -7.80 -13.30
C SER A 78 -12.83 -9.02 -12.87
N LEU A 79 -13.34 -10.23 -13.13
CA LEU A 79 -12.64 -11.48 -12.75
C LEU A 79 -11.28 -11.63 -13.46
N ASP A 80 -11.19 -11.13 -14.68
CA ASP A 80 -10.02 -11.29 -15.55
C ASP A 80 -9.09 -10.06 -15.55
N THR A 81 -9.49 -8.98 -14.86
CA THR A 81 -8.75 -7.71 -14.86
C THR A 81 -8.27 -7.39 -13.45
N GLU A 82 -6.98 -7.09 -13.32
CA GLU A 82 -6.37 -6.57 -12.12
C GLU A 82 -5.62 -5.28 -12.44
N ASP A 83 -5.94 -4.20 -11.74
CA ASP A 83 -5.26 -2.90 -11.85
C ASP A 83 -4.92 -2.35 -10.46
N LEU A 84 -3.69 -2.59 -10.03
CA LEU A 84 -3.19 -2.16 -8.74
C LEU A 84 -2.62 -0.73 -8.75
N GLU A 85 -2.33 -0.18 -9.94
CA GLU A 85 -1.58 1.08 -10.04
C GLU A 85 -2.29 2.29 -9.39
N PRO A 86 -3.59 2.51 -9.59
CA PRO A 86 -4.31 3.62 -8.94
C PRO A 86 -4.28 3.50 -7.42
N ALA A 87 -4.55 2.32 -6.88
CA ALA A 87 -4.54 2.06 -5.43
C ALA A 87 -3.13 2.22 -4.84
N GLN A 88 -2.09 1.74 -5.51
CA GLN A 88 -0.70 1.91 -5.08
C GLN A 88 -0.28 3.38 -5.04
N ARG A 89 -0.72 4.18 -6.02
CA ARG A 89 -0.46 5.62 -6.06
C ARG A 89 -1.10 6.34 -4.88
N GLU A 90 -2.36 6.06 -4.59
CA GLU A 90 -3.07 6.65 -3.48
C GLU A 90 -2.48 6.19 -2.14
N LEU A 91 -2.17 4.90 -2.00
CA LEU A 91 -1.51 4.34 -0.84
C LEU A 91 -0.15 5.01 -0.56
N ALA A 92 0.66 5.26 -1.60
CA ALA A 92 1.93 5.95 -1.46
C ALA A 92 1.74 7.37 -0.90
N ARG A 93 0.75 8.11 -1.42
CA ARG A 93 0.40 9.46 -0.94
C ARG A 93 -0.07 9.45 0.52
N MET A 94 -0.97 8.54 0.86
CA MET A 94 -1.47 8.39 2.22
C MET A 94 -0.36 8.03 3.20
N THR A 95 0.55 7.15 2.80
CA THR A 95 1.70 6.75 3.62
C THR A 95 2.57 7.97 3.97
N ILE A 96 2.90 8.82 3.01
CA ILE A 96 3.66 10.05 3.28
C ILE A 96 2.90 10.98 4.22
N ASN A 97 1.59 11.17 4.04
CA ASN A 97 0.79 12.00 4.91
C ASN A 97 0.74 11.48 6.36
N ILE A 98 0.73 10.15 6.54
CA ILE A 98 0.83 9.53 7.87
C ILE A 98 2.22 9.78 8.46
N ARG A 99 3.30 9.56 7.68
CA ARG A 99 4.69 9.75 8.13
C ARG A 99 5.00 11.20 8.49
N LYS A 100 4.43 12.19 7.80
CA LYS A 100 4.54 13.61 8.17
C LYS A 100 4.05 13.88 9.60
N ARG A 101 3.04 13.17 10.05
CA ARG A 101 2.49 13.31 11.42
C ARG A 101 3.29 12.53 12.46
N GLN A 102 3.92 11.43 12.06
CA GLN A 102 4.63 10.52 12.97
C GLN A 102 6.12 10.84 13.12
N ILE A 103 6.75 11.35 12.06
CA ILE A 103 8.20 11.51 12.00
C ILE A 103 8.53 12.98 11.73
N ARG A 104 9.21 13.60 12.71
CA ARG A 104 9.66 14.98 12.60
C ARG A 104 10.61 15.16 11.41
N GLY A 105 10.36 16.17 10.60
CA GLY A 105 11.18 16.52 9.44
C GLY A 105 10.73 15.92 8.11
N VAL A 106 9.79 14.95 8.11
CA VAL A 106 9.25 14.41 6.85
C VAL A 106 8.44 15.47 6.09
N ASP A 107 7.75 16.36 6.80
CA ASP A 107 7.07 17.52 6.24
C ASP A 107 8.04 18.47 5.53
N LEU A 108 9.21 18.70 6.12
CA LEU A 108 10.27 19.52 5.52
C LEU A 108 10.85 18.87 4.26
N LEU A 109 11.15 17.56 4.32
CA LEU A 109 11.62 16.80 3.16
C LEU A 109 10.60 16.84 2.01
N ASP A 110 9.31 16.69 2.34
CA ASP A 110 8.27 16.76 1.32
C ASP A 110 8.15 18.15 0.71
N SER A 111 8.30 19.21 1.50
CA SER A 111 8.34 20.58 0.98
C SER A 111 9.53 20.83 0.05
N TRP A 112 10.72 20.31 0.37
CA TRP A 112 11.89 20.38 -0.50
C TRP A 112 11.72 19.62 -1.80
N SER A 113 10.98 18.53 -1.78
CA SER A 113 10.63 17.76 -2.99
C SER A 113 9.49 18.40 -3.81
N GLY A 114 8.96 19.55 -3.39
CA GLY A 114 7.79 20.16 -4.01
C GLY A 114 6.51 19.38 -3.84
N GLY A 115 6.37 18.61 -2.75
CA GLY A 115 5.22 17.75 -2.49
C GLY A 115 5.27 16.40 -3.24
N HIS A 116 6.45 16.01 -3.72
CA HIS A 116 6.67 14.80 -4.52
C HIS A 116 7.43 13.69 -3.78
N LEU A 117 7.49 13.75 -2.45
CA LEU A 117 8.08 12.69 -1.65
C LEU A 117 7.32 11.38 -1.87
N LEU A 118 8.05 10.29 -2.10
CA LEU A 118 7.48 8.97 -2.37
C LEU A 118 8.15 7.91 -1.47
N PRO A 119 7.40 6.87 -1.04
CA PRO A 119 8.03 5.70 -0.45
C PRO A 119 9.03 5.06 -1.40
N THR A 120 10.19 4.64 -0.89
CA THR A 120 11.29 4.07 -1.70
C THR A 120 10.82 2.94 -2.60
N ALA A 121 10.05 1.99 -2.06
CA ALA A 121 9.52 0.87 -2.83
C ALA A 121 8.69 1.34 -4.04
N TYR A 122 7.80 2.32 -3.83
CA TYR A 122 6.98 2.85 -4.91
C TYR A 122 7.83 3.60 -5.96
N ALA A 123 8.82 4.39 -5.53
CA ALA A 123 9.74 5.09 -6.42
C ALA A 123 10.57 4.11 -7.27
N THR A 124 11.10 3.04 -6.64
CA THR A 124 11.83 1.96 -7.33
C THR A 124 10.95 1.27 -8.38
N GLY A 125 9.73 0.90 -8.04
CA GLY A 125 8.78 0.29 -8.98
C GLY A 125 8.49 1.19 -10.19
N ARG A 126 8.31 2.50 -9.96
CA ARG A 126 8.11 3.47 -11.04
C ARG A 126 9.34 3.59 -11.94
N MET A 127 10.53 3.63 -11.35
CA MET A 127 11.79 3.71 -12.10
C MET A 127 11.99 2.47 -12.98
N VAL A 128 11.79 1.27 -12.42
CA VAL A 128 11.90 0.00 -13.16
C VAL A 128 10.91 -0.05 -14.33
N ARG A 129 9.68 0.38 -14.11
CA ARG A 129 8.65 0.45 -15.17
C ARG A 129 9.05 1.43 -16.28
N PHE A 130 9.56 2.59 -15.92
CA PHE A 130 10.06 3.57 -16.89
C PHE A 130 11.23 3.00 -17.70
N LEU A 131 12.24 2.44 -17.03
CA LEU A 131 13.40 1.86 -17.71
C LEU A 131 13.00 0.70 -18.63
N ALA A 132 12.08 -0.16 -18.22
CA ALA A 132 11.58 -1.27 -19.03
C ALA A 132 10.92 -0.78 -20.34
N LYS A 133 10.23 0.38 -20.29
CA LYS A 133 9.63 1.00 -21.47
C LYS A 133 10.67 1.66 -22.37
N VAL A 134 11.66 2.34 -21.80
CA VAL A 134 12.69 3.08 -22.56
C VAL A 134 13.67 2.14 -23.22
N TYR A 135 14.16 1.13 -22.48
CA TYR A 135 15.18 0.23 -23.01
C TYR A 135 14.65 -0.89 -23.90
N SER A 136 13.34 -1.12 -23.92
CA SER A 136 12.65 -2.15 -24.75
C SER A 136 13.39 -3.49 -24.80
N SER A 137 14.05 -3.87 -23.71
CA SER A 137 14.87 -5.07 -23.63
C SER A 137 13.99 -6.31 -23.55
N LYS A 138 14.25 -7.30 -24.42
CA LYS A 138 13.61 -8.63 -24.32
C LYS A 138 13.90 -9.34 -22.99
N LYS A 139 14.99 -8.97 -22.31
CA LYS A 139 15.38 -9.55 -21.00
C LYS A 139 14.71 -8.89 -19.81
N GLY A 140 14.07 -7.72 -20.03
CA GLY A 140 13.48 -6.94 -18.95
C GLY A 140 14.50 -6.22 -18.06
N ILE A 141 14.01 -5.55 -17.03
CA ILE A 141 14.79 -4.86 -16.01
C ILE A 141 14.49 -5.49 -14.66
N LEU A 142 15.53 -5.83 -13.91
CA LEU A 142 15.43 -6.28 -12.52
C LEU A 142 16.16 -5.29 -11.61
N SER A 143 15.49 -4.87 -10.54
CA SER A 143 16.07 -4.09 -9.46
C SER A 143 15.92 -4.85 -8.15
N VAL A 144 17.00 -4.89 -7.39
CA VAL A 144 17.03 -5.44 -6.03
C VAL A 144 17.63 -4.39 -5.12
N ASP A 145 16.90 -4.00 -4.08
CA ASP A 145 17.33 -3.08 -3.05
C ASP A 145 17.24 -3.79 -1.70
N LEU A 146 18.39 -3.94 -1.03
CA LEU A 146 18.50 -4.52 0.30
C LEU A 146 18.69 -3.39 1.30
N GLY A 147 17.57 -2.90 1.83
CA GLY A 147 17.55 -1.87 2.85
C GLY A 147 17.70 -2.42 4.28
N ALA A 148 17.82 -1.51 5.25
CA ALA A 148 17.87 -1.89 6.67
C ALA A 148 16.59 -2.59 7.16
N SER A 149 15.42 -2.15 6.68
CA SER A 149 14.11 -2.63 7.16
C SER A 149 13.47 -3.67 6.26
N ALA A 150 13.84 -3.72 4.97
CA ALA A 150 13.19 -4.62 4.00
C ALA A 150 14.07 -4.84 2.77
N ALA A 151 13.85 -5.94 2.08
CA ALA A 151 14.29 -6.11 0.72
C ALA A 151 13.16 -5.72 -0.25
N ILE A 152 13.51 -5.01 -1.32
CA ILE A 152 12.58 -4.60 -2.39
C ILE A 152 13.07 -5.24 -3.68
N ILE A 153 12.20 -6.02 -4.33
CA ILE A 153 12.48 -6.62 -5.63
C ILE A 153 11.46 -6.10 -6.62
N SER A 154 11.92 -5.48 -7.67
CA SER A 154 11.06 -4.99 -8.75
C SER A 154 11.57 -5.48 -10.10
N ALA A 155 10.66 -6.02 -10.91
CA ALA A 155 10.95 -6.45 -12.26
C ALA A 155 10.00 -5.75 -13.24
N GLY A 156 10.53 -5.37 -14.40
CA GLY A 156 9.77 -4.72 -15.45
C GLY A 156 10.10 -5.28 -16.82
N PHE A 157 9.05 -5.53 -17.58
CA PHE A 157 9.09 -5.82 -19.00
C PHE A 157 8.33 -4.73 -19.75
N SER A 158 8.32 -4.77 -21.07
CA SER A 158 7.68 -3.71 -21.89
C SER A 158 6.22 -3.42 -21.49
N ASP A 159 5.47 -4.45 -21.13
CA ASP A 159 4.02 -4.43 -20.88
C ASP A 159 3.63 -4.74 -19.43
N LYS A 160 4.55 -5.30 -18.64
CA LYS A 160 4.29 -5.76 -17.26
C LYS A 160 5.36 -5.31 -16.31
N SER A 161 4.96 -5.05 -15.07
CA SER A 161 5.90 -4.81 -13.98
C SER A 161 5.39 -5.43 -12.68
N THR A 162 6.32 -5.87 -11.84
CA THR A 162 6.05 -6.39 -10.51
C THR A 162 6.85 -5.60 -9.48
N LEU A 163 6.29 -5.46 -8.28
CA LEU A 163 6.96 -4.87 -7.13
C LEU A 163 6.62 -5.70 -5.90
N ASN A 164 7.64 -6.26 -5.27
CA ASN A 164 7.51 -7.04 -4.04
C ASN A 164 8.36 -6.42 -2.95
N VAL A 165 7.80 -6.32 -1.74
CA VAL A 165 8.50 -5.84 -0.55
C VAL A 165 8.51 -6.96 0.48
N TYR A 166 9.69 -7.26 0.99
CA TYR A 166 9.93 -8.33 1.97
C TYR A 166 10.45 -7.72 3.27
N PRO A 167 9.57 -7.32 4.20
CA PRO A 167 9.99 -6.67 5.45
C PRO A 167 10.81 -7.59 6.37
N GLN A 168 10.72 -8.92 6.18
CA GLN A 168 11.48 -9.91 6.95
C GLN A 168 12.94 -10.06 6.50
N PHE A 169 13.35 -9.46 5.40
CA PHE A 169 14.69 -9.58 4.83
C PHE A 169 15.50 -8.27 4.86
N GLY A 170 15.24 -7.41 5.84
CA GLY A 170 16.08 -6.21 6.05
C GLY A 170 17.42 -6.56 6.69
N LEU A 171 18.48 -5.82 6.30
CA LEU A 171 19.85 -6.02 6.83
C LEU A 171 20.05 -5.46 8.25
N GLY A 172 19.09 -4.70 8.81
CA GLY A 172 19.13 -4.16 10.15
C GLY A 172 18.65 -5.19 11.19
N GLU A 173 17.48 -4.96 11.76
CA GLU A 173 16.94 -5.77 12.86
C GLU A 173 16.60 -7.22 12.47
N ASN A 174 16.43 -7.50 11.18
CA ASN A 174 16.01 -8.82 10.67
C ASN A 174 17.15 -9.65 10.07
N LEU A 175 18.41 -9.30 10.34
CA LEU A 175 19.57 -10.05 9.83
C LEU A 175 19.54 -11.53 10.24
N THR A 176 19.09 -11.83 11.47
CA THR A 176 18.91 -13.19 11.96
C THR A 176 17.90 -13.99 11.13
N GLY A 177 16.88 -13.34 10.55
CA GLY A 177 15.92 -13.98 9.62
C GLY A 177 16.59 -14.46 8.34
N LEU A 178 17.51 -13.69 7.79
CA LEU A 178 18.30 -14.07 6.59
C LEU A 178 19.19 -15.29 6.87
N LEU A 179 19.84 -15.32 8.04
CA LEU A 179 20.73 -16.42 8.43
C LEU A 179 20.01 -17.77 8.61
N ASN A 180 18.70 -17.75 8.88
CA ASN A 180 17.88 -18.95 8.98
C ASN A 180 17.64 -19.63 7.60
N TYR A 181 17.84 -18.92 6.49
CA TYR A 181 17.63 -19.40 5.12
C TYR A 181 18.94 -19.69 4.39
N THR A 182 20.06 -19.27 4.92
CA THR A 182 21.40 -19.54 4.36
C THR A 182 22.11 -20.55 5.23
N LYS A 183 22.40 -21.75 4.70
CA LYS A 183 23.46 -22.58 5.25
C LYS A 183 24.77 -21.90 4.85
N LEU A 184 25.45 -21.30 5.81
CA LEU A 184 26.85 -20.94 5.65
C LEU A 184 27.59 -22.30 5.57
N GLU A 185 27.90 -22.75 4.37
CA GLU A 185 28.90 -23.78 4.18
C GLU A 185 30.25 -23.08 4.34
N ASP A 186 31.04 -23.54 5.35
CA ASP A 186 32.39 -23.09 5.62
C ASP A 186 33.35 -23.34 4.44
#